data_6ebeb07ec6837abd13a1d7c71ebefc0e
#
_entry.id   6ebeb07ec6837abd13a1d7c71ebefc0e
#
_cell.length_a   1.000
_cell.length_b   1.000
_cell.length_c   1.000
_cell.angle_alpha   90.00
_cell.angle_beta   90.00
_cell.angle_gamma   90.00
#
_symmetry.space_group_name_H-M   'P 1'
#
loop_
_entity.id
_entity.type
_entity.pdbx_description
1 polymer ?
#
loop_
_entity_poly.entity_id
_entity_poly.type
_entity_poly.pdbx_seq_one_letter_code
_entity_poly.pdbx_strand_id
1 'polypeptide(L)'
;MKRSGYLTTSGAEIYYEQYGSGTPLLILHGNSQSLAVFYPFLRTFLPDFQVILMDSRGHGRSRLSVHTALHGFSTEDMADDVIALLNHLHLSSVHLLGFSDGANIGLEIACKYPERLKTLICISANASPDGLLTPLHLAAQMLHSILNLLGNLLLPVLKCSFSSASASSGSSAASALSNPEVSLPFQK
;
A
#
# COMPACT_ATOMS: atom_id res chain seq x y z
N MET A 1 9.47 17.93 -2.92
CA MET A 1 8.43 18.77 -2.27
C MET A 1 7.26 17.86 -1.92
N LYS A 2 6.67 17.97 -0.71
CA LYS A 2 5.46 17.25 -0.30
C LYS A 2 4.24 18.15 -0.48
N ARG A 3 3.16 17.63 -1.06
CA ARG A 3 1.82 18.24 -1.07
C ARG A 3 0.84 17.23 -0.50
N SER A 4 -0.22 17.68 0.14
CA SER A 4 -1.28 16.81 0.65
C SER A 4 -2.61 17.54 0.62
N GLY A 5 -3.69 16.79 0.59
CA GLY A 5 -5.03 17.35 0.55
C GLY A 5 -6.10 16.31 0.83
N TYR A 6 -7.33 16.79 0.78
CA TYR A 6 -8.54 15.97 0.86
C TYR A 6 -9.36 16.18 -0.41
N LEU A 7 -9.99 15.11 -0.84
CA LEU A 7 -10.93 15.10 -1.98
C LEU A 7 -12.26 14.52 -1.51
N THR A 8 -13.34 15.26 -1.68
CA THR A 8 -14.68 14.72 -1.46
C THR A 8 -15.12 13.91 -2.67
N THR A 9 -15.50 12.66 -2.42
CA THR A 9 -16.02 11.71 -3.41
C THR A 9 -17.45 11.29 -3.03
N SER A 10 -18.04 10.38 -3.82
CA SER A 10 -19.36 9.83 -3.47
C SER A 10 -19.25 8.97 -2.21
N GLY A 11 -19.65 9.53 -1.07
CA GLY A 11 -19.73 8.82 0.21
C GLY A 11 -18.44 8.82 1.05
N ALA A 12 -17.37 9.54 0.63
CA ALA A 12 -16.13 9.63 1.40
C ALA A 12 -15.40 10.96 1.21
N GLU A 13 -14.54 11.29 2.16
CA GLU A 13 -13.50 12.30 2.05
C GLU A 13 -12.14 11.58 2.04
N ILE A 14 -11.43 11.64 0.92
CA ILE A 14 -10.22 10.88 0.64
C ILE A 14 -9.00 11.74 0.91
N TYR A 15 -8.12 11.29 1.79
CA TYR A 15 -6.83 11.91 2.06
C TYR A 15 -5.75 11.37 1.13
N TYR A 16 -4.92 12.26 0.59
CA TYR A 16 -3.81 11.88 -0.27
C TYR A 16 -2.57 12.73 -0.02
N GLU A 17 -1.43 12.21 -0.43
CA GLU A 17 -0.14 12.89 -0.40
C GLU A 17 0.58 12.70 -1.74
N GLN A 18 1.28 13.77 -2.18
CA GLN A 18 2.11 13.76 -3.38
C GLN A 18 3.55 14.11 -3.01
N TYR A 19 4.51 13.40 -3.60
CA TYR A 19 5.94 13.58 -3.36
C TYR A 19 6.69 13.60 -4.68
N GLY A 20 7.73 14.43 -4.75
CA GLY A 20 8.61 14.49 -5.92
C GLY A 20 7.96 15.07 -7.16
N SER A 21 8.50 14.71 -8.30
CA SER A 21 8.06 15.08 -9.64
C SER A 21 8.47 13.99 -10.62
N GLY A 22 7.94 13.99 -11.83
CA GLY A 22 8.23 12.99 -12.86
C GLY A 22 7.02 12.16 -13.22
N THR A 23 7.24 10.92 -13.62
CA THR A 23 6.17 10.02 -14.03
C THR A 23 5.29 9.64 -12.83
N PRO A 24 3.95 9.76 -12.90
CA PRO A 24 3.08 9.49 -11.77
C PRO A 24 3.03 8.00 -11.42
N LEU A 25 3.31 7.70 -10.15
CA LEU A 25 3.18 6.39 -9.51
C LEU A 25 2.20 6.50 -8.34
N LEU A 26 1.04 5.88 -8.46
CA LEU A 26 0.07 5.74 -7.39
C LEU A 26 0.35 4.46 -6.60
N ILE A 27 0.38 4.55 -5.27
CA ILE A 27 0.58 3.39 -4.41
C ILE A 27 -0.61 3.27 -3.45
N LEU A 28 -1.23 2.07 -3.42
CA LEU A 28 -2.41 1.76 -2.62
C LEU A 28 -2.09 0.72 -1.55
N HIS A 29 -2.48 1.01 -0.32
CA HIS A 29 -2.26 0.13 0.83
C HIS A 29 -3.32 -0.98 0.93
N GLY A 30 -3.06 -1.98 1.78
CA GLY A 30 -3.98 -3.06 2.09
C GLY A 30 -4.99 -2.70 3.18
N ASN A 31 -5.90 -3.65 3.45
CA ASN A 31 -6.89 -3.53 4.52
C ASN A 31 -6.23 -3.29 5.89
N SER A 32 -6.88 -2.52 6.74
CA SER A 32 -6.42 -2.17 8.09
C SER A 32 -5.07 -1.43 8.13
N GLN A 33 -4.63 -0.85 7.01
CA GLN A 33 -3.42 -0.06 6.87
C GLN A 33 -3.74 1.41 6.56
N SER A 34 -2.71 2.17 6.28
CA SER A 34 -2.80 3.53 5.75
C SER A 34 -1.62 3.79 4.81
N LEU A 35 -1.65 4.90 4.10
CA LEU A 35 -0.56 5.33 3.22
C LEU A 35 0.80 5.43 3.94
N ALA A 36 0.80 5.56 5.27
CA ALA A 36 2.01 5.70 6.07
C ALA A 36 2.93 4.46 6.01
N VAL A 37 2.40 3.28 5.69
CA VAL A 37 3.22 2.06 5.53
C VAL A 37 4.25 2.18 4.43
N PHE A 38 4.05 3.11 3.48
CA PHE A 38 4.96 3.34 2.36
C PHE A 38 6.02 4.41 2.61
N TYR A 39 5.96 5.15 3.71
CA TYR A 39 6.96 6.19 4.00
C TYR A 39 8.42 5.68 3.98
N PRO A 40 8.74 4.50 4.52
CA PRO A 40 10.10 3.98 4.46
C PRO A 40 10.61 3.74 3.04
N PHE A 41 9.70 3.49 2.09
CA PHE A 41 10.02 3.15 0.70
C PHE A 41 10.06 4.36 -0.24
N LEU A 42 9.62 5.54 0.21
CA LEU A 42 9.57 6.75 -0.64
C LEU A 42 10.90 7.04 -1.31
N ARG A 43 12.01 6.90 -0.60
CA ARG A 43 13.35 7.20 -1.14
C ARG A 43 13.72 6.34 -2.34
N THR A 44 13.14 5.14 -2.45
CA THR A 44 13.37 4.23 -3.56
C THR A 44 12.71 4.71 -4.84
N PHE A 45 11.53 5.32 -4.75
CA PHE A 45 10.75 5.72 -5.91
C PHE A 45 10.96 7.17 -6.35
N LEU A 46 11.28 8.06 -5.40
CA LEU A 46 11.38 9.52 -5.65
C LEU A 46 12.41 9.94 -6.71
N PRO A 47 13.51 9.21 -7.00
CA PRO A 47 14.42 9.61 -8.08
C PRO A 47 13.76 9.63 -9.46
N ASP A 48 12.78 8.74 -9.72
CA ASP A 48 12.22 8.50 -11.04
C ASP A 48 10.73 8.85 -11.15
N PHE A 49 10.03 8.94 -10.00
CA PHE A 49 8.58 9.05 -9.97
C PHE A 49 8.07 10.24 -9.15
N GLN A 50 6.96 10.80 -9.60
CA GLN A 50 6.04 11.53 -8.73
C GLN A 50 5.22 10.49 -7.97
N VAL A 51 5.50 10.26 -6.69
CA VAL A 51 4.79 9.30 -5.86
C VAL A 51 3.51 9.92 -5.31
N ILE A 52 2.40 9.23 -5.50
CA ILE A 52 1.08 9.57 -4.98
C ILE A 52 0.67 8.47 -4.03
N LEU A 53 0.39 8.83 -2.79
CA LEU A 53 -0.13 7.93 -1.76
C LEU A 53 -1.55 8.35 -1.43
N MET A 54 -2.44 7.39 -1.23
CA MET A 54 -3.83 7.62 -0.89
C MET A 54 -4.22 6.74 0.31
N ASP A 55 -4.91 7.32 1.28
CA ASP A 55 -5.65 6.54 2.26
C ASP A 55 -6.98 6.12 1.62
N SER A 56 -7.25 4.83 1.54
CA SER A 56 -8.53 4.30 1.05
C SER A 56 -9.67 4.77 1.95
N ARG A 57 -10.92 4.84 1.40
CA ARG A 57 -12.10 5.23 2.18
C ARG A 57 -12.19 4.44 3.49
N GLY A 58 -12.45 5.12 4.60
CA GLY A 58 -12.54 4.52 5.94
C GLY A 58 -11.20 4.12 6.57
N HIS A 59 -10.05 4.43 5.94
CA HIS A 59 -8.72 4.12 6.44
C HIS A 59 -7.90 5.39 6.69
N GLY A 60 -6.93 5.29 7.58
CA GLY A 60 -5.97 6.36 7.85
C GLY A 60 -6.64 7.69 8.22
N ARG A 61 -6.47 8.69 7.36
CA ARG A 61 -7.07 10.03 7.49
C ARG A 61 -8.33 10.22 6.66
N SER A 62 -8.63 9.27 5.75
CA SER A 62 -9.86 9.28 4.95
C SER A 62 -11.08 8.97 5.82
N ARG A 63 -12.20 9.61 5.52
CA ARG A 63 -13.43 9.52 6.31
C ARG A 63 -14.56 9.03 5.43
N LEU A 64 -15.49 8.29 6.04
CA LEU A 64 -16.76 7.91 5.42
C LEU A 64 -17.83 8.93 5.73
N SER A 65 -18.75 9.13 4.81
CA SER A 65 -20.03 9.76 5.13
C SER A 65 -20.83 8.88 6.10
N VAL A 66 -21.74 9.46 6.85
CA VAL A 66 -22.61 8.70 7.75
C VAL A 66 -23.38 7.62 6.99
N HIS A 67 -23.90 7.95 5.81
CA HIS A 67 -24.61 7.00 4.97
C HIS A 67 -23.72 5.79 4.59
N THR A 68 -22.53 6.03 4.08
CA THR A 68 -21.59 4.97 3.68
C THR A 68 -21.13 4.13 4.88
N ALA A 69 -20.92 4.74 6.03
CA ALA A 69 -20.56 4.03 7.25
C ALA A 69 -21.66 3.06 7.73
N LEU A 70 -22.93 3.38 7.48
CA LEU A 70 -24.07 2.54 7.87
C LEU A 70 -24.41 1.44 6.84
N HIS A 71 -24.20 1.72 5.54
CA HIS A 71 -24.63 0.82 4.46
C HIS A 71 -23.49 0.02 3.82
N GLY A 72 -22.23 0.35 4.16
CA GLY A 72 -21.05 -0.27 3.58
C GLY A 72 -20.64 0.35 2.23
N PHE A 73 -19.60 -0.22 1.65
CA PHE A 73 -19.06 0.14 0.34
C PHE A 73 -18.35 -1.06 -0.29
N SER A 74 -18.16 -1.01 -1.58
CA SER A 74 -17.54 -2.07 -2.38
C SER A 74 -16.11 -1.71 -2.82
N THR A 75 -15.38 -2.67 -3.36
CA THR A 75 -14.08 -2.44 -4.03
C THR A 75 -14.25 -1.54 -5.26
N GLU A 76 -15.39 -1.62 -5.92
CA GLU A 76 -15.77 -0.76 -7.03
C GLU A 76 -15.86 0.72 -6.63
N ASP A 77 -16.51 1.01 -5.50
CA ASP A 77 -16.55 2.36 -4.93
C ASP A 77 -15.14 2.89 -4.60
N MET A 78 -14.24 1.99 -4.15
CA MET A 78 -12.84 2.35 -3.86
C MET A 78 -12.06 2.63 -5.16
N ALA A 79 -12.34 1.90 -6.23
CA ALA A 79 -11.77 2.17 -7.56
C ALA A 79 -12.25 3.53 -8.11
N ASP A 80 -13.53 3.87 -7.93
CA ASP A 80 -14.09 5.15 -8.33
C ASP A 80 -13.46 6.32 -7.55
N ASP A 81 -13.10 6.14 -6.28
CA ASP A 81 -12.32 7.13 -5.52
C ASP A 81 -10.96 7.39 -6.14
N VAL A 82 -10.28 6.32 -6.58
CA VAL A 82 -8.99 6.45 -7.27
C VAL A 82 -9.15 7.23 -8.56
N ILE A 83 -10.16 6.92 -9.37
CA ILE A 83 -10.43 7.66 -10.61
C ILE A 83 -10.76 9.13 -10.32
N ALA A 84 -11.54 9.40 -9.29
CA ALA A 84 -11.82 10.77 -8.85
C ALA A 84 -10.54 11.51 -8.44
N LEU A 85 -9.62 10.83 -7.73
CA LEU A 85 -8.33 11.41 -7.36
C LEU A 85 -7.46 11.71 -8.59
N LEU A 86 -7.38 10.78 -9.56
CA LEU A 86 -6.64 11.02 -10.80
C LEU A 86 -7.19 12.23 -11.57
N ASN A 87 -8.51 12.36 -11.63
CA ASN A 87 -9.17 13.51 -12.27
C ASN A 87 -8.88 14.82 -11.52
N HIS A 88 -8.96 14.80 -10.20
CA HIS A 88 -8.64 15.95 -9.35
C HIS A 88 -7.19 16.42 -9.54
N LEU A 89 -6.27 15.49 -9.72
CA LEU A 89 -4.84 15.77 -9.93
C LEU A 89 -4.50 16.03 -11.41
N HIS A 90 -5.49 16.04 -12.30
CA HIS A 90 -5.33 16.20 -13.76
C HIS A 90 -4.36 15.16 -14.38
N LEU A 91 -4.40 13.93 -13.88
CA LEU A 91 -3.60 12.81 -14.37
C LEU A 91 -4.44 11.94 -15.31
N SER A 92 -4.02 11.82 -16.56
CA SER A 92 -4.69 10.97 -17.55
C SER A 92 -4.49 9.49 -17.24
N SER A 93 -3.27 9.09 -16.88
CA SER A 93 -2.93 7.72 -16.51
C SER A 93 -1.71 7.66 -15.60
N VAL A 94 -1.59 6.59 -14.81
CA VAL A 94 -0.54 6.38 -13.81
C VAL A 94 0.04 4.97 -13.89
N HIS A 95 1.26 4.79 -13.35
CA HIS A 95 1.68 3.48 -12.86
C HIS A 95 1.00 3.25 -11.51
N LEU A 96 0.46 2.04 -11.28
CA LEU A 96 -0.20 1.70 -10.03
C LEU A 96 0.48 0.50 -9.38
N LEU A 97 0.87 0.65 -8.12
CA LEU A 97 1.32 -0.44 -7.25
C LEU A 97 0.28 -0.62 -6.15
N GLY A 98 -0.34 -1.78 -6.09
CA GLY A 98 -1.34 -2.12 -5.08
C GLY A 98 -0.88 -3.28 -4.21
N PHE A 99 -1.11 -3.16 -2.90
CA PHE A 99 -0.85 -4.23 -1.93
C PHE A 99 -2.17 -4.71 -1.34
N SER A 100 -2.42 -6.04 -1.38
CA SER A 100 -3.63 -6.69 -0.84
C SER A 100 -4.89 -6.02 -1.38
N ASP A 101 -5.73 -5.38 -0.56
CA ASP A 101 -6.92 -4.64 -1.03
C ASP A 101 -6.57 -3.57 -2.06
N GLY A 102 -5.43 -2.89 -1.91
CA GLY A 102 -4.95 -1.95 -2.92
C GLY A 102 -4.68 -2.60 -4.27
N ALA A 103 -4.27 -3.88 -4.28
CA ALA A 103 -4.11 -4.65 -5.50
C ALA A 103 -5.46 -5.05 -6.11
N ASN A 104 -6.45 -5.40 -5.26
CA ASN A 104 -7.82 -5.68 -5.72
C ASN A 104 -8.47 -4.45 -6.35
N ILE A 105 -8.29 -3.25 -5.74
CA ILE A 105 -8.70 -1.97 -6.32
C ILE A 105 -8.03 -1.76 -7.69
N GLY A 106 -6.73 -2.06 -7.80
CA GLY A 106 -5.98 -1.98 -9.05
C GLY A 106 -6.55 -2.89 -10.14
N LEU A 107 -6.96 -4.12 -9.81
CA LEU A 107 -7.63 -5.06 -10.73
C LEU A 107 -8.99 -4.53 -11.18
N GLU A 108 -9.78 -3.95 -10.26
CA GLU A 108 -11.07 -3.33 -10.61
C GLU A 108 -10.89 -2.17 -11.60
N ILE A 109 -9.87 -1.32 -11.37
CA ILE A 109 -9.51 -0.24 -12.30
C ILE A 109 -9.08 -0.80 -13.65
N ALA A 110 -8.29 -1.88 -13.68
CA ALA A 110 -7.85 -2.51 -14.93
C ALA A 110 -9.02 -3.07 -15.74
N CYS A 111 -10.09 -3.54 -15.09
CA CYS A 111 -11.29 -4.02 -15.73
C CYS A 111 -12.18 -2.90 -16.28
N LYS A 112 -12.37 -1.83 -15.49
CA LYS A 112 -13.33 -0.75 -15.79
C LYS A 112 -12.71 0.44 -16.54
N TYR A 113 -11.45 0.78 -16.25
CA TYR A 113 -10.76 1.99 -16.68
C TYR A 113 -9.33 1.68 -17.16
N PRO A 114 -9.13 0.70 -18.05
CA PRO A 114 -7.79 0.24 -18.46
C PRO A 114 -6.92 1.38 -19.01
N GLU A 115 -7.51 2.39 -19.64
CA GLU A 115 -6.82 3.56 -20.19
C GLU A 115 -6.20 4.46 -19.10
N ARG A 116 -6.63 4.30 -17.84
CA ARG A 116 -6.12 5.07 -16.71
C ARG A 116 -4.84 4.46 -16.12
N LEU A 117 -4.43 3.27 -16.59
CA LEU A 117 -3.25 2.55 -16.13
C LEU A 117 -2.18 2.51 -17.22
N LYS A 118 -0.97 2.95 -16.89
CA LYS A 118 0.23 2.68 -17.69
C LYS A 118 0.77 1.29 -17.41
N THR A 119 0.85 0.92 -16.15
CA THR A 119 1.16 -0.42 -15.65
C THR A 119 0.45 -0.65 -14.33
N LEU A 120 0.21 -1.92 -14.03
CA LEU A 120 -0.35 -2.37 -12.76
C LEU A 120 0.59 -3.42 -12.15
N ILE A 121 1.00 -3.21 -10.90
CA ILE A 121 1.73 -4.17 -10.09
C ILE A 121 0.83 -4.56 -8.91
N CYS A 122 0.44 -5.83 -8.88
CA CYS A 122 -0.37 -6.40 -7.82
C CYS A 122 0.50 -7.24 -6.88
N ILE A 123 0.50 -6.89 -5.59
CA ILE A 123 1.16 -7.66 -4.55
C ILE A 123 0.08 -8.24 -3.65
N SER A 124 0.01 -9.58 -3.55
CA SER A 124 -0.95 -10.30 -2.71
C SER A 124 -2.42 -9.98 -3.04
N ALA A 125 -2.75 -9.82 -4.33
CA ALA A 125 -4.13 -9.67 -4.77
C ALA A 125 -4.92 -10.98 -4.58
N ASN A 126 -6.21 -10.86 -4.32
CA ASN A 126 -7.14 -11.98 -4.31
C ASN A 126 -7.99 -11.95 -5.59
N ALA A 127 -7.83 -12.96 -6.45
CA ALA A 127 -8.54 -13.03 -7.72
C ALA A 127 -10.04 -13.35 -7.55
N SER A 128 -10.47 -13.83 -6.37
CA SER A 128 -11.86 -14.14 -6.04
C SER A 128 -12.10 -14.00 -4.55
N PRO A 129 -13.30 -13.53 -4.13
CA PRO A 129 -13.73 -13.57 -2.72
C PRO A 129 -13.71 -14.99 -2.14
N ASP A 130 -13.91 -16.01 -2.99
CA ASP A 130 -13.91 -17.43 -2.61
C ASP A 130 -12.51 -17.99 -2.39
N GLY A 131 -11.47 -17.28 -2.79
CA GLY A 131 -10.06 -17.65 -2.58
C GLY A 131 -9.60 -17.59 -1.13
N LEU A 132 -10.39 -16.97 -0.24
CA LEU A 132 -10.18 -16.96 1.20
C LEU A 132 -11.39 -17.61 1.88
N LEU A 133 -11.18 -18.79 2.46
CA LEU A 133 -12.18 -19.39 3.36
C LEU A 133 -12.51 -18.38 4.46
N THR A 134 -13.78 -18.03 4.62
CA THR A 134 -14.27 -16.99 5.55
C THR A 134 -13.69 -17.09 6.97
N PRO A 135 -13.49 -18.26 7.58
CA PRO A 135 -12.84 -18.40 8.87
C PRO A 135 -11.36 -18.02 8.85
N LEU A 136 -10.66 -18.33 7.75
CA LEU A 136 -9.24 -18.02 7.59
C LEU A 136 -9.01 -16.52 7.33
N HIS A 137 -9.93 -15.88 6.60
CA HIS A 137 -9.91 -14.44 6.38
C HIS A 137 -10.09 -13.66 7.70
N LEU A 138 -11.07 -14.06 8.51
CA LEU A 138 -11.31 -13.47 9.83
C LEU A 138 -10.11 -13.69 10.77
N ALA A 139 -9.54 -14.90 10.78
CA ALA A 139 -8.37 -15.23 11.57
C ALA A 139 -7.13 -14.46 11.11
N ALA A 140 -6.94 -14.30 9.80
CA ALA A 140 -5.84 -13.50 9.25
C ALA A 140 -5.98 -12.01 9.59
N GLN A 141 -7.18 -11.45 9.55
CA GLN A 141 -7.44 -10.07 9.95
C GLN A 141 -7.23 -9.86 11.46
N MET A 142 -7.72 -10.78 12.28
CA MET A 142 -7.50 -10.73 13.73
C MET A 142 -6.03 -10.88 14.08
N LEU A 143 -5.32 -11.83 13.46
CA LEU A 143 -3.89 -12.04 13.67
C LEU A 143 -3.08 -10.81 13.22
N HIS A 144 -3.41 -10.21 12.08
CA HIS A 144 -2.77 -8.99 11.59
C HIS A 144 -2.98 -7.81 12.55
N SER A 145 -4.20 -7.64 13.07
CA SER A 145 -4.52 -6.59 14.05
C SER A 145 -3.77 -6.82 15.37
N ILE A 146 -3.68 -8.08 15.82
CA ILE A 146 -2.92 -8.47 17.03
C ILE A 146 -1.42 -8.24 16.81
N LEU A 147 -0.87 -8.63 15.66
CA LEU A 147 0.55 -8.45 15.34
C LEU A 147 0.93 -6.97 15.21
N ASN A 148 0.05 -6.14 14.65
CA ASN A 148 0.26 -4.70 14.61
C ASN A 148 0.20 -4.07 16.00
N LEU A 149 -0.75 -4.49 16.83
CA LEU A 149 -0.85 -4.04 18.23
C LEU A 149 0.39 -4.47 19.02
N LEU A 150 0.80 -5.73 18.92
CA LEU A 150 1.99 -6.27 19.57
C LEU A 150 3.27 -5.66 18.98
N GLY A 151 3.37 -5.45 17.68
CA GLY A 151 4.49 -4.78 17.02
C GLY A 151 4.68 -3.37 17.54
N ASN A 152 3.61 -2.59 17.65
CA ASN A 152 3.66 -1.25 18.20
C ASN A 152 4.00 -1.23 19.70
N LEU A 153 3.66 -2.28 20.44
CA LEU A 153 3.96 -2.41 21.86
C LEU A 153 5.36 -2.98 22.13
N LEU A 154 5.84 -3.93 21.29
CA LEU A 154 7.09 -4.68 21.50
C LEU A 154 8.28 -4.13 20.72
N LEU A 155 8.07 -3.41 19.61
CA LEU A 155 9.17 -2.80 18.84
C LEU A 155 10.09 -1.88 19.67
N PRO A 156 9.59 -1.06 20.61
CA PRO A 156 10.45 -0.31 21.50
C PRO A 156 11.28 -1.21 22.45
N VAL A 157 10.69 -2.31 22.92
CA VAL A 157 11.33 -3.26 23.85
C VAL A 157 12.39 -4.10 23.14
N LEU A 158 12.11 -4.57 21.92
CA LEU A 158 13.06 -5.33 21.10
C LEU A 158 14.24 -4.46 20.64
N LYS A 159 14.01 -3.19 20.30
CA LYS A 159 15.11 -2.25 20.01
C LYS A 159 16.02 -2.01 21.20
N CYS A 160 15.48 -1.95 22.43
CA CYS A 160 16.29 -1.88 23.64
C CYS A 160 17.11 -3.15 23.89
N SER A 161 16.53 -4.34 23.65
CA SER A 161 17.21 -5.62 23.89
C SER A 161 18.31 -5.89 22.86
N PHE A 162 18.13 -5.48 21.61
CA PHE A 162 19.17 -5.62 20.56
C PHE A 162 20.32 -4.61 20.74
N SER A 163 20.04 -3.43 21.26
CA SER A 163 21.08 -2.43 21.56
C SER A 163 22.01 -2.86 22.72
N SER A 164 21.51 -3.69 23.64
CA SER A 164 22.31 -4.22 24.76
C SER A 164 23.09 -5.50 24.41
N ALA A 165 22.63 -6.26 23.39
CA ALA A 165 23.30 -7.49 22.95
C ALA A 165 24.49 -7.24 22.00
N SER A 166 24.53 -6.10 21.32
CA SER A 166 25.63 -5.73 20.41
C SER A 166 26.88 -5.17 21.13
N ALA A 167 26.80 -4.96 22.45
CA ALA A 167 27.92 -4.44 23.24
C ALA A 167 28.84 -5.53 23.86
N SER A 168 28.53 -6.83 23.69
CA SER A 168 29.25 -7.92 24.37
C SER A 168 29.82 -9.04 23.48
N SER A 169 29.87 -8.89 22.16
CA SER A 169 30.55 -9.86 21.29
C SER A 169 31.39 -9.16 20.23
N GLY A 170 32.54 -8.69 20.64
CA GLY A 170 33.62 -8.36 19.73
C GLY A 170 34.33 -9.63 19.31
N SER A 171 34.73 -9.64 18.03
CA SER A 171 35.67 -10.50 17.34
C SER A 171 35.16 -11.79 16.71
N SER A 172 35.54 -11.87 15.41
CA SER A 172 35.66 -13.04 14.56
C SER A 172 34.40 -13.55 13.85
N ALA A 173 34.21 -13.07 12.65
CA ALA A 173 33.96 -13.84 11.43
C ALA A 173 33.57 -12.91 10.26
N ALA A 174 34.58 -12.28 9.67
CA ALA A 174 34.48 -11.70 8.33
C ALA A 174 35.18 -12.68 7.38
N SER A 175 34.44 -13.53 6.70
CA SER A 175 34.78 -14.09 5.38
C SER A 175 33.71 -15.10 4.95
N ALA A 176 33.27 -14.94 3.73
CA ALA A 176 32.42 -15.85 2.93
C ALA A 176 30.93 -15.47 2.89
N LEU A 177 30.62 -14.66 1.88
CA LEU A 177 29.45 -14.87 1.02
C LEU A 177 29.64 -14.03 -0.26
N SER A 178 30.41 -14.62 -1.19
CA SER A 178 30.44 -14.21 -2.58
C SER A 178 29.14 -14.61 -3.28
N ASN A 179 28.61 -13.69 -4.09
CA ASN A 179 27.46 -13.80 -4.98
C ASN A 179 27.27 -15.16 -5.66
N PRO A 180 26.01 -15.54 -5.93
CA PRO A 180 25.69 -16.07 -7.23
C PRO A 180 24.68 -15.15 -7.98
N GLU A 181 25.12 -14.74 -9.18
CA GLU A 181 24.28 -14.20 -10.23
C GLU A 181 23.14 -15.18 -10.55
N VAL A 182 21.89 -14.72 -10.42
CA VAL A 182 20.74 -15.43 -10.98
C VAL A 182 20.36 -14.73 -12.28
N SER A 183 20.85 -15.26 -13.38
CA SER A 183 20.37 -14.94 -14.72
C SER A 183 19.10 -15.75 -15.01
N LEU A 184 17.98 -15.09 -15.21
CA LEU A 184 16.75 -15.69 -15.74
C LEU A 184 16.75 -15.55 -17.27
N PRO A 185 16.54 -16.62 -18.05
CA PRO A 185 16.36 -16.50 -19.48
C PRO A 185 14.93 -16.16 -19.82
N PHE A 186 14.73 -15.05 -20.53
CA PHE A 186 13.51 -14.82 -21.31
C PHE A 186 13.54 -15.75 -22.52
N GLN A 187 12.55 -16.62 -22.64
CA GLN A 187 12.22 -17.28 -23.90
C GLN A 187 10.95 -16.67 -24.49
N LYS A 188 11.01 -16.54 -25.81
CA LYS A 188 10.08 -15.92 -26.75
C LYS A 188 8.64 -16.42 -26.66
#